data_ee003ffc06a272c3f0a21f2a9ce49f71
#
_entry.id   ee003ffc06a272c3f0a21f2a9ce49f71
#
_cell.length_a   1.000
_cell.length_b   1.000
_cell.length_c   1.000
_cell.angle_alpha   90.00
_cell.angle_beta   90.00
_cell.angle_gamma   90.00
#
_symmetry.space_group_name_H-M   'P 1'
#
loop_
_entity.id
_entity.type
_entity.pdbx_description
1 polymer ?
#
loop_
_entity_poly.entity_id
_entity_poly.type
_entity_poly.pdbx_seq_one_letter_code
_entity_poly.pdbx_strand_id
1 'polypeptide(L)'
;LAINPDTSMPDWSKKFISTLDQIIVMSVVPGKSGQKYIENTHEKTKSLLTNLKEDGFTGYIESDGGVTLDNIGECFADGARAFVGGSAIIGQTDVRLVIREFRNRVLRTRRKLLIQKANELGGTELVNKWIDLHVIGKKKDELQQIAMELGYQ
;
A
#
# COMPACT_ATOMS: atom_id res chain seq x y z
N LEU A 1 -10.27 2.57 -12.76
CA LEU A 1 -9.43 3.31 -13.70
C LEU A 1 -8.01 2.76 -13.67
N ALA A 2 -7.38 2.56 -14.84
CA ALA A 2 -5.97 2.15 -14.91
C ALA A 2 -5.15 3.26 -15.59
N ILE A 3 -3.94 3.50 -15.10
CA ILE A 3 -2.99 4.48 -15.62
C ILE A 3 -1.62 3.85 -15.83
N ASN A 4 -0.99 4.14 -16.98
CA ASN A 4 0.34 3.65 -17.30
C ASN A 4 1.43 4.37 -16.49
N PRO A 5 2.65 3.82 -16.39
CA PRO A 5 3.73 4.41 -15.59
C PRO A 5 4.07 5.86 -15.97
N ASP A 6 4.03 6.16 -17.27
CA ASP A 6 4.36 7.46 -17.87
C ASP A 6 3.16 8.38 -18.10
N THR A 7 1.95 7.94 -17.80
CA THR A 7 0.72 8.68 -18.09
C THR A 7 0.19 9.38 -16.84
N SER A 8 -0.03 10.67 -16.91
CA SER A 8 -0.70 11.42 -15.84
C SER A 8 -2.19 11.07 -15.76
N MET A 9 -2.78 11.33 -14.60
CA MET A 9 -4.23 11.25 -14.42
C MET A 9 -4.91 12.23 -15.38
N PRO A 10 -5.83 11.78 -16.25
CA PRO A 10 -6.47 12.67 -17.19
C PRO A 10 -7.45 13.61 -16.50
N ASP A 11 -7.47 14.89 -16.88
CA ASP A 11 -8.30 15.91 -16.24
C ASP A 11 -9.80 15.58 -16.26
N TRP A 12 -10.29 14.90 -17.30
CA TRP A 12 -11.68 14.47 -17.36
C TRP A 12 -12.07 13.48 -16.27
N SER A 13 -11.12 12.76 -15.69
CA SER A 13 -11.38 11.76 -14.66
C SER A 13 -11.71 12.38 -13.29
N LYS A 14 -11.32 13.62 -13.04
CA LYS A 14 -11.54 14.31 -11.76
C LYS A 14 -13.00 14.29 -11.33
N LYS A 15 -13.93 14.49 -12.26
CA LYS A 15 -15.38 14.45 -11.98
C LYS A 15 -15.94 13.09 -11.57
N PHE A 16 -15.15 12.01 -11.75
CA PHE A 16 -15.57 10.64 -11.40
C PHE A 16 -14.80 10.07 -10.22
N ILE A 17 -13.76 10.75 -9.72
CA ILE A 17 -12.84 10.24 -8.70
C ILE A 17 -13.59 9.76 -7.45
N SER A 18 -14.57 10.51 -6.98
CA SER A 18 -15.37 10.13 -5.80
C SER A 18 -16.27 8.91 -6.01
N THR A 19 -16.44 8.45 -7.26
CA THR A 19 -17.24 7.28 -7.60
C THR A 19 -16.39 6.04 -7.94
N LEU A 20 -15.06 6.18 -7.95
CA LEU A 20 -14.17 5.07 -8.23
C LEU A 20 -13.87 4.28 -6.96
N ASP A 21 -14.01 2.95 -7.03
CA ASP A 21 -13.60 2.04 -5.96
C ASP A 21 -12.10 1.75 -6.01
N GLN A 22 -11.51 1.82 -7.22
CA GLN A 22 -10.14 1.39 -7.44
C GLN A 22 -9.46 2.18 -8.56
N ILE A 23 -8.19 2.51 -8.32
CA ILE A 23 -7.28 3.03 -9.36
C ILE A 23 -6.09 2.09 -9.46
N ILE A 24 -5.84 1.57 -10.66
CA ILE A 24 -4.69 0.71 -10.94
C ILE A 24 -3.55 1.58 -11.46
N VAL A 25 -2.43 1.56 -10.77
CA VAL A 25 -1.18 2.15 -11.21
C VAL A 25 -0.32 1.04 -11.79
N MET A 26 -0.17 1.05 -13.12
CA MET A 26 0.73 0.14 -13.78
C MET A 26 2.17 0.48 -13.39
N SER A 27 2.88 -0.49 -12.86
CA SER A 27 4.28 -0.36 -12.46
C SER A 27 5.25 -1.07 -13.41
N VAL A 28 4.75 -1.46 -14.57
CA VAL A 28 5.48 -1.97 -15.73
C VAL A 28 4.82 -1.44 -17.01
N VAL A 29 5.51 -1.53 -18.14
CA VAL A 29 4.87 -1.25 -19.45
C VAL A 29 3.88 -2.38 -19.75
N PRO A 30 2.59 -2.08 -19.98
CA PRO A 30 1.59 -3.09 -20.26
C PRO A 30 1.91 -3.96 -21.49
N GLY A 31 1.47 -5.23 -21.48
CA GLY A 31 1.57 -6.14 -22.61
C GLY A 31 2.57 -7.29 -22.47
N LYS A 32 3.43 -7.28 -21.48
CA LYS A 32 4.36 -8.40 -21.20
C LYS A 32 4.42 -8.71 -19.72
N SER A 33 4.39 -9.99 -19.35
CA SER A 33 4.60 -10.46 -17.99
C SER A 33 6.10 -10.53 -17.63
N GLY A 34 6.41 -10.60 -16.34
CA GLY A 34 7.77 -10.82 -15.83
C GLY A 34 8.72 -9.63 -15.95
N GLN A 35 8.19 -8.44 -16.19
CA GLN A 35 9.00 -7.22 -16.21
C GLN A 35 9.40 -6.78 -14.79
N LYS A 36 10.50 -6.03 -14.70
CA LYS A 36 10.93 -5.36 -13.48
C LYS A 36 10.03 -4.16 -13.18
N TYR A 37 9.84 -3.90 -11.90
CA TYR A 37 9.14 -2.73 -11.40
C TYR A 37 9.83 -1.43 -11.89
N ILE A 38 9.06 -0.46 -12.32
CA ILE A 38 9.55 0.85 -12.76
C ILE A 38 9.61 1.77 -11.54
N GLU A 39 10.82 2.09 -11.08
CA GLU A 39 11.09 2.83 -9.84
C GLU A 39 10.34 4.17 -9.72
N ASN A 40 10.23 4.92 -10.82
CA ASN A 40 9.48 6.19 -10.82
C ASN A 40 8.00 6.03 -10.43
N THR A 41 7.47 4.81 -10.44
CA THR A 41 6.09 4.52 -10.04
C THR A 41 5.87 4.75 -8.54
N HIS A 42 6.92 4.66 -7.72
CA HIS A 42 6.85 4.97 -6.29
C HIS A 42 6.42 6.43 -6.07
N GLU A 43 7.15 7.37 -6.63
CA GLU A 43 6.83 8.80 -6.51
C GLU A 43 5.48 9.15 -7.15
N LYS A 44 5.17 8.53 -8.29
CA LYS A 44 3.87 8.68 -8.94
C LYS A 44 2.73 8.26 -8.02
N THR A 45 2.84 7.10 -7.36
CA THR A 45 1.79 6.58 -6.47
C THR A 45 1.58 7.50 -5.26
N LYS A 46 2.64 8.00 -4.65
CA LYS A 46 2.58 8.96 -3.53
C LYS A 46 1.87 10.25 -3.92
N SER A 47 2.33 10.87 -5.03
CA SER A 47 1.74 12.11 -5.53
C SER A 47 0.28 11.93 -5.92
N LEU A 48 -0.04 10.82 -6.59
CA LEU A 48 -1.38 10.48 -6.98
C LEU A 48 -2.30 10.34 -5.77
N LEU A 49 -1.87 9.60 -4.73
CA LEU A 49 -2.68 9.40 -3.52
C LEU A 49 -3.01 10.73 -2.83
N THR A 50 -2.07 11.67 -2.79
CA THR A 50 -2.28 12.99 -2.21
C THR A 50 -3.37 13.74 -2.96
N ASN A 51 -3.25 13.85 -4.28
CA ASN A 51 -4.22 14.54 -5.13
C ASN A 51 -5.60 13.88 -5.09
N LEU A 52 -5.64 12.55 -5.11
CA LEU A 52 -6.90 11.79 -5.05
C LEU A 52 -7.68 12.02 -3.76
N LYS A 53 -6.98 12.15 -2.63
CA LYS A 53 -7.65 12.48 -1.34
C LYS A 53 -8.27 13.86 -1.35
N GLU A 54 -7.59 14.83 -1.94
CA GLU A 54 -8.11 16.19 -2.12
C GLU A 54 -9.36 16.22 -3.01
N ASP A 55 -9.40 15.35 -4.02
CA ASP A 55 -10.51 15.18 -4.95
C ASP A 55 -11.64 14.25 -4.41
N GLY A 56 -11.56 13.83 -3.14
CA GLY A 56 -12.61 13.04 -2.48
C GLY A 56 -12.60 11.54 -2.78
N PHE A 57 -11.47 10.98 -3.22
CA PHE A 57 -11.31 9.54 -3.43
C PHE A 57 -11.35 8.77 -2.11
N THR A 58 -12.25 7.79 -2.01
CA THR A 58 -12.40 6.90 -0.85
C THR A 58 -12.02 5.43 -1.15
N GLY A 59 -11.69 5.13 -2.40
CA GLY A 59 -11.26 3.81 -2.83
C GLY A 59 -9.79 3.50 -2.48
N TYR A 60 -9.22 2.55 -3.20
CA TYR A 60 -7.83 2.16 -3.00
C TYR A 60 -7.01 2.15 -4.29
N ILE A 61 -5.69 2.29 -4.14
CA ILE A 61 -4.74 2.15 -5.24
C ILE A 61 -4.25 0.71 -5.30
N GLU A 62 -4.24 0.14 -6.49
CA GLU A 62 -3.59 -1.12 -6.82
C GLU A 62 -2.29 -0.85 -7.58
N SER A 63 -1.21 -1.54 -7.19
CA SER A 63 0.06 -1.57 -7.94
C SER A 63 0.10 -2.84 -8.78
N ASP A 64 0.15 -2.70 -10.10
CA ASP A 64 0.17 -3.82 -11.04
C ASP A 64 1.45 -3.87 -11.86
N GLY A 65 2.22 -4.92 -11.62
CA GLY A 65 3.41 -5.28 -12.37
C GLY A 65 4.74 -5.16 -11.61
N GLY A 66 5.56 -6.19 -11.70
CA GLY A 66 6.89 -6.22 -11.10
C GLY A 66 6.94 -6.17 -9.57
N VAL A 67 5.80 -6.36 -8.90
CA VAL A 67 5.74 -6.43 -7.44
C VAL A 67 6.36 -7.73 -6.95
N THR A 68 7.31 -7.61 -6.03
CA THR A 68 8.10 -8.71 -5.45
C THR A 68 8.13 -8.61 -3.92
N LEU A 69 8.70 -9.61 -3.26
CA LEU A 69 8.94 -9.54 -1.81
C LEU A 69 9.85 -8.36 -1.42
N ASP A 70 10.73 -7.93 -2.30
CA ASP A 70 11.69 -6.88 -1.97
C ASP A 70 11.07 -5.47 -2.00
N ASN A 71 10.13 -5.23 -2.91
CA ASN A 71 9.53 -3.89 -3.12
C ASN A 71 8.10 -3.73 -2.57
N ILE A 72 7.37 -4.81 -2.23
CA ILE A 72 5.97 -4.70 -1.77
C ILE A 72 5.82 -3.80 -0.53
N GLY A 73 6.81 -3.80 0.36
CA GLY A 73 6.80 -2.93 1.53
C GLY A 73 6.80 -1.45 1.15
N GLU A 74 7.59 -1.08 0.16
CA GLU A 74 7.66 0.27 -0.36
C GLU A 74 6.39 0.63 -1.13
N CYS A 75 5.90 -0.23 -2.01
CA CYS A 75 4.60 -0.05 -2.67
C CYS A 75 3.46 0.22 -1.66
N PHE A 76 3.46 -0.50 -0.52
CA PHE A 76 2.50 -0.25 0.56
C PHE A 76 2.71 1.11 1.22
N ALA A 77 3.96 1.49 1.48
CA ALA A 77 4.30 2.79 2.08
C ALA A 77 3.89 3.96 1.19
N ASP A 78 3.97 3.80 -0.13
CA ASP A 78 3.55 4.81 -1.12
C ASP A 78 2.03 4.99 -1.21
N GLY A 79 1.28 4.06 -0.63
CA GLY A 79 -0.16 4.15 -0.55
C GLY A 79 -0.95 3.08 -1.29
N ALA A 80 -0.32 2.16 -2.00
CA ALA A 80 -1.03 1.03 -2.58
C ALA A 80 -1.59 0.10 -1.50
N ARG A 81 -2.76 -0.48 -1.76
CA ARG A 81 -3.46 -1.40 -0.85
C ARG A 81 -3.81 -2.74 -1.50
N ALA A 82 -3.73 -2.82 -2.83
CA ALA A 82 -3.80 -4.06 -3.59
C ALA A 82 -2.53 -4.20 -4.44
N PHE A 83 -2.09 -5.44 -4.67
CA PHE A 83 -0.83 -5.73 -5.34
C PHE A 83 -1.00 -6.92 -6.28
N VAL A 84 -0.54 -6.78 -7.52
CA VAL A 84 -0.49 -7.85 -8.49
C VAL A 84 0.94 -8.35 -8.65
N GLY A 85 1.17 -9.57 -8.21
CA GLY A 85 2.49 -10.23 -8.25
C GLY A 85 2.43 -11.53 -9.05
N GLY A 86 2.29 -11.46 -10.36
CA GLY A 86 2.15 -12.64 -11.22
C GLY A 86 3.31 -13.62 -11.09
N SER A 87 4.45 -13.35 -11.73
CA SER A 87 5.62 -14.23 -11.73
C SER A 87 6.25 -14.43 -10.34
N ALA A 88 6.17 -13.42 -9.50
CA ALA A 88 6.70 -13.48 -8.14
C ALA A 88 5.91 -14.44 -7.23
N ILE A 89 4.68 -14.77 -7.59
CA ILE A 89 3.82 -15.69 -6.83
C ILE A 89 3.61 -17.01 -7.56
N ILE A 90 3.10 -16.96 -8.81
CA ILE A 90 2.68 -18.15 -9.55
C ILE A 90 3.87 -19.01 -9.97
N GLY A 91 5.03 -18.40 -10.24
CA GLY A 91 6.26 -19.12 -10.60
C GLY A 91 6.98 -19.81 -9.43
N GLN A 92 6.42 -19.80 -8.23
CA GLN A 92 7.07 -20.33 -7.03
C GLN A 92 6.60 -21.75 -6.68
N THR A 93 7.49 -22.54 -6.07
CA THR A 93 7.20 -23.93 -5.67
C THR A 93 6.12 -24.00 -4.59
N ASP A 94 6.12 -23.07 -3.64
CA ASP A 94 5.12 -22.97 -2.59
C ASP A 94 4.45 -21.59 -2.60
N VAL A 95 3.38 -21.51 -3.38
CA VAL A 95 2.57 -20.29 -3.53
C VAL A 95 1.99 -19.79 -2.19
N ARG A 96 1.60 -20.71 -1.30
CA ARG A 96 1.03 -20.35 0.01
C ARG A 96 2.06 -19.67 0.90
N LEU A 97 3.27 -20.23 0.92
CA LEU A 97 4.40 -19.65 1.65
C LEU A 97 4.70 -18.24 1.14
N VAL A 98 4.78 -18.09 -0.17
CA VAL A 98 5.08 -16.80 -0.80
C VAL A 98 4.01 -15.76 -0.48
N ILE A 99 2.72 -16.09 -0.62
CA ILE A 99 1.62 -15.18 -0.25
C ILE A 99 1.70 -14.78 1.24
N ARG A 100 2.05 -15.72 2.12
CA ARG A 100 2.26 -15.44 3.54
C ARG A 100 3.40 -14.44 3.75
N GLU A 101 4.52 -14.61 3.04
CA GLU A 101 5.64 -13.68 3.13
C GLU A 101 5.30 -12.28 2.56
N PHE A 102 4.56 -12.19 1.47
CA PHE A 102 4.04 -10.91 0.97
C PHE A 102 3.22 -10.20 2.04
N ARG A 103 2.27 -10.90 2.67
CA ARG A 103 1.45 -10.35 3.77
C ARG A 103 2.31 -9.92 4.96
N ASN A 104 3.28 -10.72 5.35
CA ASN A 104 4.20 -10.41 6.44
C ASN A 104 5.01 -9.14 6.16
N ARG A 105 5.51 -8.95 4.94
CA ARG A 105 6.21 -7.73 4.54
C ARG A 105 5.33 -6.49 4.65
N VAL A 106 4.10 -6.56 4.15
CA VAL A 106 3.12 -5.47 4.29
C VAL A 106 2.85 -5.17 5.76
N LEU A 107 2.60 -6.17 6.60
CA LEU A 107 2.35 -5.99 8.03
C LEU A 107 3.54 -5.35 8.75
N ARG A 108 4.78 -5.76 8.44
CA ARG A 108 6.00 -5.16 9.00
C ARG A 108 6.13 -3.68 8.61
N THR A 109 5.86 -3.36 7.34
CA THR A 109 5.90 -1.97 6.87
C THR A 109 4.80 -1.14 7.54
N ARG A 110 3.56 -1.64 7.60
CA ARG A 110 2.45 -0.98 8.28
C ARG A 110 2.82 -0.66 9.73
N ARG A 111 3.39 -1.64 10.44
CA ARG A 111 3.87 -1.46 11.81
C ARG A 111 4.89 -0.33 11.93
N LYS A 112 5.89 -0.32 11.04
CA LYS A 112 6.94 0.71 11.00
C LYS A 112 6.33 2.11 10.80
N LEU A 113 5.41 2.25 9.85
CA LEU A 113 4.73 3.52 9.56
C LEU A 113 3.88 4.00 10.73
N LEU A 114 3.16 3.10 11.42
CA LEU A 114 2.37 3.44 12.59
C LEU A 114 3.25 3.95 13.74
N ILE A 115 4.37 3.28 14.02
CA ILE A 115 5.33 3.71 15.04
C ILE A 115 5.91 5.09 14.67
N GLN A 116 6.30 5.28 13.42
CA GLN A 116 6.81 6.56 12.94
C GLN A 116 5.77 7.67 13.15
N LYS A 117 4.53 7.44 12.74
CA LYS A 117 3.45 8.41 12.89
C LYS A 117 3.14 8.72 14.35
N ALA A 118 3.12 7.72 15.22
CA ALA A 118 2.92 7.92 16.64
C ALA A 118 4.03 8.78 17.26
N ASN A 119 5.29 8.56 16.84
CA ASN A 119 6.42 9.37 17.30
C ASN A 119 6.31 10.84 16.84
N GLU A 120 5.91 11.05 15.56
CA GLU A 120 5.68 12.41 15.01
C GLU A 120 4.60 13.17 15.79
N LEU A 121 3.59 12.48 16.30
CA LEU A 121 2.50 13.04 17.10
C LEU A 121 2.85 13.18 18.58
N GLY A 122 4.09 12.88 18.99
CA GLY A 122 4.51 12.92 20.40
C GLY A 122 3.93 11.79 21.26
N GLY A 123 3.39 10.77 20.64
CA GLY A 123 2.69 9.67 21.29
C GLY A 123 3.58 8.52 21.75
N THR A 124 4.69 8.78 22.46
CA THR A 124 5.54 7.71 23.01
C THR A 124 4.76 6.69 23.83
N GLU A 125 3.75 7.15 24.58
CA GLU A 125 2.86 6.29 25.36
C GLU A 125 1.99 5.40 24.45
N LEU A 126 1.45 5.94 23.33
CA LEU A 126 0.71 5.19 22.32
C LEU A 126 1.60 4.17 21.61
N VAL A 127 2.86 4.51 21.31
CA VAL A 127 3.83 3.56 20.73
C VAL A 127 4.11 2.42 21.70
N ASN A 128 4.36 2.69 22.96
CA ASN A 128 4.60 1.68 23.97
C ASN A 128 3.38 0.77 24.16
N LYS A 129 2.20 1.36 24.30
CA LYS A 129 0.94 0.63 24.37
C LYS A 129 0.73 -0.27 23.16
N TRP A 130 1.09 0.21 21.96
CA TRP A 130 1.00 -0.57 20.73
C TRP A 130 2.02 -1.72 20.70
N ILE A 131 3.26 -1.48 21.14
CA ILE A 131 4.31 -2.51 21.27
C ILE A 131 3.86 -3.60 22.26
N ASP A 132 3.35 -3.20 23.39
CA ASP A 132 2.86 -4.11 24.43
C ASP A 132 1.72 -4.99 23.92
N LEU A 133 0.77 -4.41 23.19
CA LEU A 133 -0.35 -5.14 22.57
C LEU A 133 0.11 -6.15 21.52
N HIS A 134 1.18 -5.86 20.77
CA HIS A 134 1.71 -6.75 19.73
C HIS A 134 2.59 -7.87 20.30
N VAL A 135 3.39 -7.55 21.31
CA VAL A 135 4.30 -8.51 21.93
C VAL A 135 3.56 -9.49 22.84
N ILE A 136 2.43 -9.06 23.42
CA ILE A 136 1.67 -9.84 24.41
C ILE A 136 0.47 -10.56 23.78
N GLY A 137 0.25 -10.44 22.47
CA GLY A 137 -0.82 -11.18 21.75
C GLY A 137 -2.23 -10.71 22.06
N LYS A 138 -2.41 -9.46 22.50
CA LYS A 138 -3.72 -8.90 22.81
C LYS A 138 -4.39 -8.27 21.59
N LYS A 139 -5.61 -8.69 21.42
CA LYS A 139 -6.80 -8.25 20.64
C LYS A 139 -6.61 -7.27 19.46
N LYS A 140 -7.03 -7.78 18.29
CA LYS A 140 -7.17 -7.07 17.00
C LYS A 140 -7.95 -5.75 17.12
N ASP A 141 -8.94 -5.70 17.99
CA ASP A 141 -9.85 -4.56 18.16
C ASP A 141 -9.17 -3.34 18.80
N GLU A 142 -8.28 -3.55 19.77
CA GLU A 142 -7.51 -2.47 20.40
C GLU A 142 -6.48 -1.86 19.47
N LEU A 143 -5.89 -2.67 18.57
CA LEU A 143 -4.97 -2.18 17.55
C LEU A 143 -5.68 -1.36 16.49
N GLN A 144 -6.90 -1.74 16.14
CA GLN A 144 -7.72 -1.02 15.18
C GLN A 144 -8.15 0.33 15.76
N GLN A 145 -8.45 0.39 17.05
CA GLN A 145 -8.78 1.63 17.74
C GLN A 145 -7.58 2.60 17.78
N ILE A 146 -6.38 2.10 18.13
CA ILE A 146 -5.14 2.92 18.10
C ILE A 146 -4.85 3.40 16.67
N ALA A 147 -5.03 2.54 15.65
CA ALA A 147 -4.86 2.95 14.26
C ALA A 147 -5.81 4.07 13.87
N MET A 148 -7.09 4.00 14.30
CA MET A 148 -8.09 5.05 14.07
C MET A 148 -7.73 6.35 14.80
N GLU A 149 -7.30 6.29 16.06
CA GLU A 149 -6.83 7.45 16.83
C GLU A 149 -5.61 8.13 16.17
N LEU A 150 -4.78 7.36 15.47
CA LEU A 150 -3.63 7.85 14.71
C LEU A 150 -3.99 8.28 13.26
N GLY A 151 -5.29 8.26 12.88
CA GLY A 151 -5.77 8.67 11.57
C GLY A 151 -5.54 7.66 10.44
N TYR A 152 -5.32 6.39 10.77
CA TYR A 152 -5.28 5.28 9.81
C TYR A 152 -6.65 4.59 9.78
N GLN A 153 -7.33 4.68 8.64
CA GLN A 153 -8.54 3.91 8.35
C GLN A 153 -8.20 2.56 7.74
#